data_a4135b81a4de0995ab976ccd88a7480a
#
_entry.id   a4135b81a4de0995ab976ccd88a7480a
#
_cell.length_a   1.000
_cell.length_b   1.000
_cell.length_c   1.000
_cell.angle_alpha   90.00
_cell.angle_beta   90.00
_cell.angle_gamma   90.00
#
_symmetry.space_group_name_H-M   'P 1'
#
loop_
_entity.id
_entity.type
_entity.pdbx_description
1 polymer ?
#
loop_
_entity_poly.entity_id
_entity_poly.type
_entity_poly.pdbx_seq_one_letter_code
_entity_poly.pdbx_strand_id
1 'polypeptide(L)'
;MFGDQVVDASGGVDRRALGKIVIGDAEKMAALERAVHPLVDRAREDFVASREGDVAIVFDIPLLYEKGYETTMDAVCVVSTGCEKTQRARVLERDGMTPEKFEGILARQMPDAEKRARADYVIDTSLSLEETRARVEEVLRAVVERR
;
A
#
# COMPACT_ATOMS: atom_id res chain seq x y z
N MET A 1 -16.93 7.86 -17.70
CA MET A 1 -16.71 8.73 -16.54
C MET A 1 -15.82 9.91 -16.92
N PHE A 2 -14.61 9.71 -17.43
CA PHE A 2 -13.66 10.79 -17.77
C PHE A 2 -13.46 10.99 -19.28
N GLY A 3 -14.23 10.31 -20.12
CA GLY A 3 -14.18 10.39 -21.58
C GLY A 3 -12.97 9.68 -22.22
N ASP A 4 -12.89 9.75 -23.56
CA ASP A 4 -11.86 9.07 -24.34
C ASP A 4 -10.45 9.67 -24.15
N GLN A 5 -10.36 10.87 -23.60
CA GLN A 5 -9.09 11.55 -23.33
C GLN A 5 -8.19 10.85 -22.28
N VAL A 6 -8.74 9.88 -21.57
CA VAL A 6 -8.00 9.03 -20.61
C VAL A 6 -7.79 7.61 -21.12
N VAL A 7 -8.04 7.36 -22.41
CA VAL A 7 -7.83 6.06 -23.05
C VAL A 7 -6.59 6.15 -23.94
N ASP A 8 -5.67 5.22 -23.77
CA ASP A 8 -4.48 5.12 -24.60
C ASP A 8 -4.76 4.39 -25.95
N ALA A 9 -3.78 4.36 -26.82
CA ALA A 9 -3.90 3.75 -28.14
C ALA A 9 -4.18 2.23 -28.12
N SER A 10 -3.97 1.57 -26.99
CA SER A 10 -4.27 0.14 -26.80
C SER A 10 -5.68 -0.11 -26.22
N GLY A 11 -6.43 0.94 -25.93
CA GLY A 11 -7.71 0.87 -25.22
C GLY A 11 -7.59 0.78 -23.71
N GLY A 12 -6.38 0.90 -23.17
CA GLY A 12 -6.09 0.95 -21.75
C GLY A 12 -6.26 2.36 -21.16
N VAL A 13 -6.07 2.48 -19.83
CA VAL A 13 -6.14 3.78 -19.15
C VAL A 13 -4.80 4.51 -19.22
N ASP A 14 -4.78 5.70 -19.85
CA ASP A 14 -3.66 6.64 -19.72
C ASP A 14 -3.65 7.23 -18.31
N ARG A 15 -2.82 6.65 -17.44
CA ARG A 15 -2.68 7.08 -16.04
C ARG A 15 -2.21 8.52 -15.89
N ARG A 16 -1.42 9.05 -16.83
CA ARG A 16 -0.94 10.44 -16.80
C ARG A 16 -2.07 11.41 -17.13
N ALA A 17 -2.84 11.11 -18.19
CA ALA A 17 -4.00 11.91 -18.55
C ALA A 17 -5.06 11.88 -17.44
N LEU A 18 -5.38 10.71 -16.91
CA LEU A 18 -6.31 10.56 -15.77
C LEU A 18 -5.80 11.34 -14.54
N GLY A 19 -4.53 11.20 -14.21
CA GLY A 19 -3.92 11.95 -13.09
C GLY A 19 -4.09 13.45 -13.20
N LYS A 20 -3.90 14.05 -14.39
CA LYS A 20 -4.12 15.48 -14.61
C LYS A 20 -5.56 15.95 -14.35
N ILE A 21 -6.52 15.04 -14.49
CA ILE A 21 -7.95 15.34 -14.30
C ILE A 21 -8.35 15.22 -12.82
N VAL A 22 -7.81 14.21 -12.11
CA VAL A 22 -8.27 13.88 -10.75
C VAL A 22 -7.38 14.46 -9.65
N ILE A 23 -6.07 14.66 -9.93
CA ILE A 23 -5.15 15.23 -8.93
C ILE A 23 -5.49 16.71 -8.73
N GLY A 24 -5.83 17.06 -7.48
CA GLY A 24 -6.25 18.42 -7.12
C GLY A 24 -7.76 18.66 -7.18
N ASP A 25 -8.55 17.68 -7.65
CA ASP A 25 -10.02 17.72 -7.67
C ASP A 25 -10.58 16.60 -6.78
N ALA A 26 -11.01 16.95 -5.58
CA ALA A 26 -11.46 15.97 -4.58
C ALA A 26 -12.73 15.22 -5.03
N GLU A 27 -13.64 15.87 -5.76
CA GLU A 27 -14.89 15.23 -6.23
C GLU A 27 -14.59 14.19 -7.30
N LYS A 28 -13.72 14.51 -8.26
CA LYS A 28 -13.32 13.60 -9.32
C LYS A 28 -12.49 12.44 -8.76
N MET A 29 -11.61 12.70 -7.79
CA MET A 29 -10.87 11.65 -7.11
C MET A 29 -11.82 10.70 -6.37
N ALA A 30 -12.78 11.22 -5.61
CA ALA A 30 -13.77 10.41 -4.93
C ALA A 30 -14.66 9.61 -5.90
N ALA A 31 -15.00 10.19 -7.06
CA ALA A 31 -15.74 9.47 -8.10
C ALA A 31 -14.92 8.31 -8.68
N LEU A 32 -13.64 8.51 -8.94
CA LEU A 32 -12.72 7.46 -9.37
C LEU A 32 -12.60 6.36 -8.32
N GLU A 33 -12.38 6.71 -7.06
CA GLU A 33 -12.29 5.76 -5.96
C GLU A 33 -13.57 4.92 -5.82
N ARG A 34 -14.74 5.53 -5.86
CA ARG A 34 -16.03 4.79 -5.82
C ARG A 34 -16.19 3.79 -6.96
N ALA A 35 -15.62 4.08 -8.13
CA ALA A 35 -15.68 3.15 -9.25
C ALA A 35 -14.64 2.02 -9.16
N VAL A 36 -13.45 2.32 -8.63
CA VAL A 36 -12.32 1.37 -8.63
C VAL A 36 -12.34 0.45 -7.40
N HIS A 37 -12.65 0.97 -6.20
CA HIS A 37 -12.57 0.19 -4.98
C HIS A 37 -13.40 -1.09 -5.02
N PRO A 38 -14.67 -1.10 -5.46
CA PRO A 38 -15.45 -2.34 -5.53
C PRO A 38 -14.86 -3.39 -6.48
N LEU A 39 -14.17 -2.94 -7.54
CA LEU A 39 -13.50 -3.85 -8.49
C LEU A 39 -12.25 -4.47 -7.87
N VAL A 40 -11.50 -3.68 -7.11
CA VAL A 40 -10.32 -4.16 -6.37
C VAL A 40 -10.75 -5.14 -5.27
N ASP A 41 -11.80 -4.81 -4.52
CA ASP A 41 -12.30 -5.67 -3.45
C ASP A 41 -12.76 -7.02 -4.01
N ARG A 42 -13.55 -7.02 -5.09
CA ARG A 42 -13.93 -8.26 -5.78
C ARG A 42 -12.73 -9.06 -6.28
N ALA A 43 -11.75 -8.40 -6.91
CA ALA A 43 -10.54 -9.08 -7.37
C ALA A 43 -9.75 -9.72 -6.21
N ARG A 44 -9.75 -9.10 -5.04
CA ARG A 44 -9.14 -9.67 -3.82
C ARG A 44 -9.92 -10.88 -3.31
N GLU A 45 -11.26 -10.79 -3.26
CA GLU A 45 -12.12 -11.90 -2.87
C GLU A 45 -11.94 -13.11 -3.81
N ASP A 46 -11.97 -12.87 -5.12
CA ASP A 46 -11.73 -13.91 -6.14
C ASP A 46 -10.33 -14.53 -5.99
N PHE A 47 -9.32 -13.69 -5.70
CA PHE A 47 -7.96 -14.17 -5.47
C PHE A 47 -7.89 -15.07 -4.24
N VAL A 48 -8.47 -14.66 -3.12
CA VAL A 48 -8.53 -15.49 -1.89
C VAL A 48 -9.24 -16.80 -2.16
N ALA A 49 -10.40 -16.77 -2.82
CA ALA A 49 -11.15 -17.97 -3.15
C ALA A 49 -10.36 -18.94 -4.06
N SER A 50 -9.54 -18.40 -4.96
CA SER A 50 -8.68 -19.20 -5.85
C SER A 50 -7.47 -19.85 -5.14
N ARG A 51 -7.19 -19.46 -3.89
CA ARG A 51 -6.03 -19.89 -3.08
C ARG A 51 -6.43 -20.70 -1.87
N GLU A 52 -7.56 -21.38 -1.93
CA GLU A 52 -8.00 -22.29 -0.88
C GLU A 52 -6.96 -23.38 -0.67
N GLY A 53 -6.45 -23.48 0.56
CA GLY A 53 -5.37 -24.41 0.93
C GLY A 53 -3.96 -23.80 0.98
N ASP A 54 -3.76 -22.57 0.49
CA ASP A 54 -2.49 -21.86 0.68
C ASP A 54 -2.26 -21.55 2.17
N VAL A 55 -1.01 -21.65 2.61
CA VAL A 55 -0.62 -21.47 4.01
C VAL A 55 -0.84 -20.04 4.48
N ALA A 56 -0.58 -19.08 3.61
CA ALA A 56 -0.81 -17.64 3.86
C ALA A 56 -0.99 -16.89 2.54
N ILE A 57 -1.81 -15.85 2.57
CA ILE A 57 -1.97 -14.90 1.48
C ILE A 57 -1.51 -13.54 1.98
N VAL A 58 -0.61 -12.90 1.25
CA VAL A 58 -0.07 -11.60 1.61
C VAL A 58 -0.61 -10.54 0.66
N PHE A 59 -1.17 -9.47 1.23
CA PHE A 59 -1.59 -8.29 0.50
C PHE A 59 -0.66 -7.12 0.83
N ASP A 60 -0.02 -6.55 -0.19
CA ASP A 60 0.76 -5.32 -0.05
C ASP A 60 -0.18 -4.11 -0.26
N ILE A 61 -0.56 -3.45 0.84
CA ILE A 61 -1.50 -2.33 0.85
C ILE A 61 -0.85 -1.11 1.50
N PRO A 62 -0.35 -0.15 0.71
CA PRO A 62 0.38 1.01 1.25
C PRO A 62 -0.43 1.92 2.19
N LEU A 63 -1.76 1.99 1.99
CA LEU A 63 -2.68 2.84 2.76
C LEU A 63 -3.68 2.01 3.56
N LEU A 64 -3.23 0.90 4.16
CA LEU A 64 -4.07 -0.06 4.87
C LEU A 64 -4.89 0.59 5.98
N TYR A 65 -4.24 1.29 6.90
CA TYR A 65 -4.90 1.94 8.05
C TYR A 65 -5.73 3.15 7.64
N GLU A 66 -5.25 3.94 6.68
CA GLU A 66 -5.94 5.13 6.17
C GLU A 66 -7.27 4.79 5.47
N LYS A 67 -7.40 3.57 4.97
CA LYS A 67 -8.62 3.05 4.31
C LYS A 67 -9.41 2.07 5.19
N GLY A 68 -8.95 1.76 6.40
CA GLY A 68 -9.63 0.87 7.34
C GLY A 68 -9.61 -0.61 6.96
N TYR A 69 -8.68 -1.01 6.07
CA TYR A 69 -8.59 -2.40 5.62
C TYR A 69 -8.00 -3.35 6.67
N GLU A 70 -7.39 -2.84 7.73
CA GLU A 70 -6.85 -3.66 8.82
C GLU A 70 -7.89 -4.57 9.45
N THR A 71 -9.15 -4.16 9.46
CA THR A 71 -10.26 -4.94 10.04
C THR A 71 -10.65 -6.17 9.22
N THR A 72 -10.15 -6.27 7.99
CA THR A 72 -10.41 -7.38 7.07
C THR A 72 -9.24 -8.35 6.96
N MET A 73 -8.19 -8.14 7.74
CA MET A 73 -6.99 -8.96 7.75
C MET A 73 -6.91 -9.79 9.04
N ASP A 74 -6.40 -11.03 8.94
CA ASP A 74 -6.15 -11.87 10.11
C ASP A 74 -4.95 -11.37 10.93
N ALA A 75 -3.99 -10.72 10.27
CA ALA A 75 -2.84 -10.08 10.89
C ALA A 75 -2.30 -8.95 10.02
N VAL A 76 -1.76 -7.93 10.68
CA VAL A 76 -1.12 -6.78 10.01
C VAL A 76 0.36 -6.74 10.34
N CYS A 77 1.17 -6.68 9.29
CA CYS A 77 2.61 -6.49 9.41
C CYS A 77 3.00 -5.13 8.83
N VAL A 78 3.64 -4.30 9.64
CA VAL A 78 4.16 -2.99 9.21
C VAL A 78 5.64 -3.12 8.89
N VAL A 79 6.02 -2.69 7.68
CA VAL A 79 7.41 -2.57 7.26
C VAL A 79 7.87 -1.13 7.51
N SER A 80 8.87 -0.96 8.35
CA SER A 80 9.34 0.36 8.77
C SER A 80 10.88 0.42 8.76
N THR A 81 11.41 1.62 8.57
CA THR A 81 12.83 1.89 8.80
C THR A 81 13.12 2.28 10.26
N GLY A 82 12.08 2.46 11.07
CA GLY A 82 12.20 2.99 12.43
C GLY A 82 12.76 4.42 12.53
N CYS A 83 13.15 5.01 11.38
CA CYS A 83 13.81 6.30 11.31
C CYS A 83 13.31 7.12 10.11
N GLU A 84 12.71 8.27 10.38
CA GLU A 84 12.20 9.17 9.36
C GLU A 84 13.28 9.67 8.39
N LYS A 85 14.50 9.93 8.89
CA LYS A 85 15.62 10.36 8.04
C LYS A 85 15.98 9.29 7.00
N THR A 86 15.99 8.02 7.40
CA THR A 86 16.26 6.89 6.51
C THR A 86 15.14 6.72 5.49
N GLN A 87 13.89 6.81 5.92
CA GLN A 87 12.73 6.76 5.03
C GLN A 87 12.81 7.89 4.00
N ARG A 88 13.05 9.12 4.43
CA ARG A 88 13.17 10.30 3.57
C ARG A 88 14.28 10.11 2.53
N ALA A 89 15.48 9.71 2.96
CA ALA A 89 16.59 9.47 2.06
C ALA A 89 16.23 8.46 0.95
N ARG A 90 15.72 7.29 1.32
CA ARG A 90 15.31 6.24 0.37
C ARG A 90 14.21 6.68 -0.59
N VAL A 91 13.25 7.49 -0.13
CA VAL A 91 12.14 7.94 -0.98
C VAL A 91 12.61 9.02 -1.95
N LEU A 92 13.50 9.93 -1.53
CA LEU A 92 14.04 10.97 -2.39
C LEU A 92 14.96 10.44 -3.50
N GLU A 93 15.50 9.23 -3.37
CA GLU A 93 16.25 8.54 -4.42
C GLU A 93 15.36 8.01 -5.57
N ARG A 94 14.04 7.99 -5.40
CA ARG A 94 13.11 7.51 -6.42
C ARG A 94 12.94 8.54 -7.53
N ASP A 95 12.90 8.09 -8.79
CA ASP A 95 12.66 8.93 -9.95
C ASP A 95 11.43 9.82 -9.81
N GLY A 96 11.60 11.12 -10.05
CA GLY A 96 10.53 12.10 -10.01
C GLY A 96 9.98 12.44 -8.62
N MET A 97 10.63 11.95 -7.54
CA MET A 97 10.30 12.34 -6.18
C MET A 97 11.02 13.64 -5.81
N THR A 98 10.28 14.57 -5.21
CA THR A 98 10.82 15.82 -4.66
C THR A 98 10.49 15.93 -3.17
N PRO A 99 11.19 16.77 -2.40
CA PRO A 99 10.85 17.02 -1.00
C PRO A 99 9.39 17.40 -0.79
N GLU A 100 8.87 18.31 -1.63
CA GLU A 100 7.49 18.82 -1.53
C GLU A 100 6.46 17.72 -1.80
N LYS A 101 6.73 16.84 -2.78
CA LYS A 101 5.87 15.65 -3.03
C LYS A 101 5.90 14.69 -1.87
N PHE A 102 7.08 14.45 -1.30
CA PHE A 102 7.24 13.56 -0.16
C PHE A 102 6.46 14.07 1.05
N GLU A 103 6.62 15.34 1.42
CA GLU A 103 5.87 15.96 2.51
C GLU A 103 4.35 15.91 2.28
N GLY A 104 3.91 16.18 1.04
CA GLY A 104 2.50 16.07 0.67
C GLY A 104 1.93 14.65 0.75
N ILE A 105 2.76 13.62 0.57
CA ILE A 105 2.39 12.21 0.77
C ILE A 105 2.31 11.89 2.26
N LEU A 106 3.33 12.27 3.04
CA LEU A 106 3.38 12.04 4.49
C LEU A 106 2.21 12.68 5.22
N ALA A 107 1.85 13.91 4.85
CA ALA A 107 0.74 14.63 5.47
C ALA A 107 -0.63 13.92 5.34
N ARG A 108 -0.75 12.94 4.44
CA ARG A 108 -1.97 12.16 4.21
C ARG A 108 -1.90 10.75 4.78
N GLN A 109 -0.77 10.37 5.35
CA GLN A 109 -0.56 9.04 5.90
C GLN A 109 -0.57 9.08 7.43
N MET A 110 -1.02 7.98 8.02
CA MET A 110 -0.84 7.75 9.44
C MET A 110 0.66 7.76 9.78
N PRO A 111 1.08 8.42 10.88
CA PRO A 111 2.47 8.40 11.30
C PRO A 111 3.02 6.99 11.49
N ASP A 112 4.29 6.75 11.09
CA ASP A 112 4.94 5.45 11.19
C ASP A 112 4.91 4.86 12.62
N ALA A 113 5.12 5.70 13.63
CA ALA A 113 5.05 5.28 15.03
C ALA A 113 3.66 4.74 15.40
N GLU A 114 2.59 5.36 14.89
CA GLU A 114 1.22 4.91 15.12
C GLU A 114 0.92 3.62 14.37
N LYS A 115 1.35 3.50 13.11
CA LYS A 115 1.24 2.25 12.33
C LYS A 115 1.90 1.09 13.05
N ARG A 116 3.13 1.28 13.52
CA ARG A 116 3.88 0.26 14.29
C ARG A 116 3.21 -0.13 15.60
N ALA A 117 2.62 0.84 16.30
CA ALA A 117 1.92 0.58 17.55
C ALA A 117 0.62 -0.22 17.37
N ARG A 118 0.01 -0.14 16.19
CA ARG A 118 -1.24 -0.84 15.86
C ARG A 118 -1.02 -2.20 15.17
N ALA A 119 0.19 -2.46 14.70
CA ALA A 119 0.51 -3.68 13.96
C ALA A 119 0.67 -4.90 14.88
N ASP A 120 0.27 -6.08 14.40
CA ASP A 120 0.59 -7.35 15.04
C ASP A 120 2.09 -7.66 14.95
N TYR A 121 2.72 -7.29 13.84
CA TYR A 121 4.13 -7.52 13.58
C TYR A 121 4.79 -6.28 12.96
N VAL A 122 6.08 -6.11 13.25
CA VAL A 122 6.89 -5.06 12.65
C VAL A 122 8.14 -5.67 12.04
N ILE A 123 8.42 -5.35 10.79
CA ILE A 123 9.66 -5.68 10.09
C ILE A 123 10.49 -4.39 10.00
N ASP A 124 11.61 -4.38 10.75
CA ASP A 124 12.57 -3.28 10.68
C ASP A 124 13.52 -3.48 9.48
N THR A 125 13.52 -2.52 8.58
CA THR A 125 14.38 -2.50 7.39
C THR A 125 15.55 -1.53 7.52
N SER A 126 15.85 -1.03 8.71
CA SER A 126 17.06 -0.25 8.99
C SER A 126 18.32 -1.12 9.03
N LEU A 127 18.14 -2.41 9.24
CA LEU A 127 19.16 -3.43 9.31
C LEU A 127 19.58 -3.92 7.91
N SER A 128 20.47 -4.91 7.86
CA SER A 128 20.89 -5.55 6.62
C SER A 128 19.73 -6.28 5.94
N LEU A 129 19.90 -6.60 4.64
CA LEU A 129 18.93 -7.38 3.90
C LEU A 129 18.78 -8.80 4.47
N GLU A 130 19.86 -9.37 5.00
CA GLU A 130 19.87 -10.71 5.61
C GLU A 130 19.05 -10.72 6.91
N GLU A 131 19.26 -9.73 7.79
CA GLU A 131 18.49 -9.58 9.03
C GLU A 131 17.01 -9.29 8.73
N THR A 132 16.72 -8.45 7.72
CA THR A 132 15.36 -8.20 7.27
C THR A 132 14.69 -9.49 6.80
N ARG A 133 15.40 -10.33 6.02
CA ARG A 133 14.91 -11.63 5.56
C ARG A 133 14.61 -12.57 6.73
N ALA A 134 15.54 -12.69 7.68
CA ALA A 134 15.33 -13.52 8.87
C ALA A 134 14.08 -13.07 9.63
N ARG A 135 13.86 -11.77 9.77
CA ARG A 135 12.65 -11.22 10.41
C ARG A 135 11.37 -11.54 9.65
N VAL A 136 11.39 -11.49 8.30
CA VAL A 136 10.25 -11.91 7.47
C VAL A 136 9.91 -13.39 7.72
N GLU A 137 10.92 -14.25 7.79
CA GLU A 137 10.72 -15.69 8.05
C GLU A 137 10.15 -15.97 9.44
N GLU A 138 10.58 -15.22 10.47
CA GLU A 138 10.01 -15.28 11.81
C GLU A 138 8.53 -14.88 11.83
N VAL A 139 8.20 -13.75 11.19
CA VAL A 139 6.83 -13.26 11.10
C VAL A 139 5.95 -14.28 10.38
N LEU A 140 6.42 -14.81 9.24
CA LEU A 140 5.67 -15.82 8.50
C LEU A 140 5.40 -17.07 9.34
N ARG A 141 6.40 -17.58 10.05
CA ARG A 141 6.21 -18.73 10.99
C ARG A 141 5.17 -18.40 12.05
N ALA A 142 5.29 -17.25 12.71
CA ALA A 142 4.36 -16.86 13.77
C ALA A 142 2.91 -16.69 13.26
N VAL A 143 2.72 -16.20 12.04
CA VAL A 143 1.38 -16.09 11.42
C VAL A 143 0.81 -17.48 11.14
N VAL A 144 1.62 -18.38 10.62
CA VAL A 144 1.20 -19.76 10.29
C VAL A 144 0.87 -20.56 11.54
N GLU A 145 1.64 -20.41 12.61
CA GLU A 145 1.44 -21.12 13.89
C GLU A 145 0.23 -20.60 14.69
N ARG A 146 -0.31 -19.41 14.37
CA ARG A 146 -1.53 -18.86 14.98
C ARG A 146 -2.82 -19.56 14.51
N ARG A 147 -2.76 -20.38 13.46
CA ARG A 147 -3.87 -21.18 12.96
C ARG A 147 -4.06 -22.44 13.78
#